data_5f7d0e59027b7f191e77d55fd7acf1ff
#
_entry.id   5f7d0e59027b7f191e77d55fd7acf1ff
#
_cell.length_a   1.000
_cell.length_b   1.000
_cell.length_c   1.000
_cell.angle_alpha   90.00
_cell.angle_beta   90.00
_cell.angle_gamma   90.00
#
_symmetry.space_group_name_H-M   'P 1'
#
loop_
_entity.id
_entity.type
_entity.pdbx_description
1 polymer ?
#
loop_
_entity_poly.entity_id
_entity_poly.type
_entity_poly.pdbx_seq_one_letter_code
_entity_poly.pdbx_strand_id
1 'polypeptide(L)'
;MLEVKIFHTKEEMGKEAAVNVSDTIRQLLKDKEEINMIFAAAPSQSDFLKELITDERIQWEKINAFHMDEYIGLEKEAPQGFGNFLRDRIFSRVPFKSVHYINGRAEDPLAESKRYAGLLTQYPVDIVCLGIGENGHIAFNDPPVADFNDPKQVKVVELDRTCRQQQVNENLFAEVNLVPTHAITVTIPALLKAKYMFCMVPARNKAEAVYRTLNDEISEKCPATILRIKEDAILYLDEESASLLD
;
A
#
# COMPACT_ATOMS: atom_id res chain seq x y z
N MET A 1 -0.67 -14.66 13.65
CA MET A 1 0.55 -13.88 13.95
C MET A 1 1.15 -13.42 12.63
N LEU A 2 1.76 -12.22 12.58
CA LEU A 2 2.49 -11.73 11.41
C LEU A 2 3.64 -12.70 11.05
N GLU A 3 3.62 -13.24 9.84
CA GLU A 3 4.73 -14.02 9.29
C GLU A 3 5.78 -13.05 8.74
N VAL A 4 7.07 -13.29 9.05
CA VAL A 4 8.19 -12.46 8.54
C VAL A 4 9.08 -13.33 7.67
N LYS A 5 9.34 -12.86 6.44
CA LYS A 5 10.23 -13.53 5.47
C LYS A 5 11.36 -12.58 5.08
N ILE A 6 12.62 -13.02 5.23
CA ILE A 6 13.81 -12.23 4.91
C ILE A 6 14.52 -12.87 3.71
N PHE A 7 14.92 -12.04 2.74
CA PHE A 7 15.58 -12.45 1.51
C PHE A 7 16.89 -11.71 1.32
N HIS A 8 17.83 -12.26 0.53
CA HIS A 8 19.11 -11.61 0.30
C HIS A 8 18.99 -10.30 -0.47
N THR A 9 18.03 -10.21 -1.41
CA THR A 9 17.83 -9.03 -2.25
C THR A 9 16.36 -8.63 -2.33
N LYS A 10 16.12 -7.37 -2.67
CA LYS A 10 14.74 -6.87 -2.92
C LYS A 10 14.09 -7.56 -4.13
N GLU A 11 14.89 -7.98 -5.11
CA GLU A 11 14.41 -8.71 -6.29
C GLU A 11 13.88 -10.10 -5.90
N GLU A 12 14.64 -10.86 -5.07
CA GLU A 12 14.20 -12.14 -4.52
C GLU A 12 12.94 -11.97 -3.67
N MET A 13 12.92 -10.94 -2.80
CA MET A 13 11.77 -10.58 -1.99
C MET A 13 10.53 -10.30 -2.86
N GLY A 14 10.68 -9.45 -3.88
CA GLY A 14 9.59 -9.09 -4.79
C GLY A 14 9.04 -10.29 -5.56
N LYS A 15 9.93 -11.18 -6.02
CA LYS A 15 9.56 -12.43 -6.71
C LYS A 15 8.74 -13.36 -5.81
N GLU A 16 9.21 -13.61 -4.59
CA GLU A 16 8.49 -14.48 -3.65
C GLU A 16 7.16 -13.87 -3.24
N ALA A 17 7.10 -12.56 -3.00
CA ALA A 17 5.84 -11.87 -2.73
C ALA A 17 4.85 -12.04 -3.89
N ALA A 18 5.31 -11.91 -5.14
CA ALA A 18 4.48 -12.11 -6.32
C ALA A 18 3.93 -13.54 -6.42
N VAL A 19 4.74 -14.56 -6.13
CA VAL A 19 4.30 -15.97 -6.08
C VAL A 19 3.21 -16.15 -5.03
N ASN A 20 3.42 -15.66 -3.80
CA ASN A 20 2.46 -15.83 -2.70
C ASN A 20 1.13 -15.08 -2.99
N VAL A 21 1.20 -13.88 -3.56
CA VAL A 21 0.01 -13.11 -3.98
C VAL A 21 -0.73 -13.84 -5.10
N SER A 22 -0.03 -14.32 -6.13
CA SER A 22 -0.62 -15.09 -7.23
C SER A 22 -1.33 -16.36 -6.74
N ASP A 23 -0.69 -17.12 -5.87
CA ASP A 23 -1.28 -18.33 -5.31
C ASP A 23 -2.53 -18.03 -4.47
N THR A 24 -2.51 -16.92 -3.70
CA THR A 24 -3.67 -16.45 -2.93
C THR A 24 -4.82 -16.02 -3.85
N ILE A 25 -4.54 -15.26 -4.92
CA ILE A 25 -5.53 -14.91 -5.96
C ILE A 25 -6.20 -16.16 -6.49
N ARG A 26 -5.40 -17.14 -6.92
CA ARG A 26 -5.89 -18.40 -7.49
C ARG A 26 -6.69 -19.22 -6.48
N GLN A 27 -6.28 -19.22 -5.22
CA GLN A 27 -7.02 -19.90 -4.17
C GLN A 27 -8.39 -19.26 -3.93
N LEU A 28 -8.45 -17.91 -3.85
CA LEU A 28 -9.70 -17.19 -3.66
C LEU A 28 -10.67 -17.37 -4.83
N LEU A 29 -10.16 -17.37 -6.06
CA LEU A 29 -10.98 -17.54 -7.29
C LEU A 29 -11.51 -18.97 -7.49
N LYS A 30 -11.15 -19.95 -6.64
CA LYS A 30 -11.82 -21.25 -6.62
C LYS A 30 -13.24 -21.15 -6.04
N ASP A 31 -13.43 -20.24 -5.07
CA ASP A 31 -14.66 -20.11 -4.30
C ASP A 31 -15.42 -18.81 -4.58
N LYS A 32 -14.76 -17.84 -5.27
CA LYS A 32 -15.31 -16.53 -5.61
C LYS A 32 -15.33 -16.32 -7.12
N GLU A 33 -16.37 -15.68 -7.63
CA GLU A 33 -16.45 -15.27 -9.03
C GLU A 33 -15.49 -14.12 -9.36
N GLU A 34 -15.25 -13.24 -8.37
CA GLU A 34 -14.33 -12.10 -8.45
C GLU A 34 -13.71 -11.79 -7.10
N ILE A 35 -12.58 -11.08 -7.12
CA ILE A 35 -11.89 -10.58 -5.93
C ILE A 35 -11.56 -9.11 -6.05
N ASN A 36 -11.30 -8.46 -4.90
CA ASN A 36 -11.03 -7.04 -4.80
C ASN A 36 -9.66 -6.83 -4.14
N MET A 37 -8.78 -6.08 -4.81
CA MET A 37 -7.39 -5.89 -4.37
C MET A 37 -7.05 -4.41 -4.26
N ILE A 38 -6.36 -4.04 -3.17
CA ILE A 38 -5.75 -2.72 -3.01
C ILE A 38 -4.24 -2.85 -3.21
N PHE A 39 -3.67 -1.91 -3.98
CA PHE A 39 -2.24 -1.82 -4.24
C PHE A 39 -1.66 -0.51 -3.68
N ALA A 40 -0.49 -0.60 -3.07
CA ALA A 40 0.32 0.56 -2.73
C ALA A 40 1.12 1.05 -3.94
N ALA A 41 1.32 2.34 -4.02
CA ALA A 41 2.12 3.00 -5.04
C ALA A 41 3.40 3.58 -4.42
N ALA A 42 4.47 2.84 -4.48
CA ALA A 42 5.78 3.28 -4.01
C ALA A 42 6.91 2.57 -4.77
N PRO A 43 8.12 3.15 -4.87
CA PRO A 43 9.28 2.47 -5.47
C PRO A 43 9.54 1.08 -4.88
N SER A 44 9.29 0.88 -3.58
CA SER A 44 9.41 -0.40 -2.88
C SER A 44 8.53 -1.52 -3.46
N GLN A 45 7.48 -1.19 -4.19
CA GLN A 45 6.56 -2.15 -4.80
C GLN A 45 6.99 -2.57 -6.22
N SER A 46 8.00 -1.90 -6.81
CA SER A 46 8.29 -2.03 -8.24
C SER A 46 8.72 -3.45 -8.64
N ASP A 47 9.57 -4.12 -7.85
CA ASP A 47 10.03 -5.47 -8.15
C ASP A 47 8.90 -6.49 -8.01
N PHE A 48 8.09 -6.36 -6.97
CA PHE A 48 6.88 -7.17 -6.77
C PHE A 48 5.88 -7.01 -7.94
N LEU A 49 5.54 -5.78 -8.31
CA LEU A 49 4.58 -5.51 -9.40
C LEU A 49 5.08 -6.03 -10.75
N LYS A 50 6.40 -5.85 -11.02
CA LYS A 50 7.04 -6.36 -12.22
C LYS A 50 6.92 -7.88 -12.35
N GLU A 51 7.16 -8.60 -11.27
CA GLU A 51 7.07 -10.07 -11.27
C GLU A 51 5.60 -10.54 -11.33
N LEU A 52 4.70 -9.89 -10.60
CA LEU A 52 3.30 -10.28 -10.53
C LEU A 52 2.61 -10.26 -11.90
N ILE A 53 2.89 -9.25 -12.75
CA ILE A 53 2.29 -9.14 -14.08
C ILE A 53 2.79 -10.20 -15.07
N THR A 54 3.86 -10.93 -14.76
CA THR A 54 4.39 -12.01 -15.61
C THR A 54 3.71 -13.36 -15.37
N ASP A 55 2.90 -13.48 -14.32
CA ASP A 55 2.23 -14.75 -14.02
C ASP A 55 0.96 -14.91 -14.85
N GLU A 56 1.07 -15.68 -15.93
CA GLU A 56 -0.02 -15.98 -16.87
C GLU A 56 -1.16 -16.80 -16.23
N ARG A 57 -0.98 -17.32 -15.02
CA ARG A 57 -2.02 -18.11 -14.32
C ARG A 57 -3.06 -17.22 -13.63
N ILE A 58 -2.82 -15.92 -13.53
CA ILE A 58 -3.74 -14.97 -12.89
C ILE A 58 -4.87 -14.62 -13.87
N GLN A 59 -6.11 -14.79 -13.43
CA GLN A 59 -7.31 -14.37 -14.16
C GLN A 59 -7.63 -12.90 -13.82
N TRP A 60 -6.89 -12.00 -14.45
CA TRP A 60 -6.97 -10.55 -14.18
C TRP A 60 -8.37 -9.99 -14.40
N GLU A 61 -9.11 -10.52 -15.37
CA GLU A 61 -10.49 -10.15 -15.70
C GLU A 61 -11.51 -10.46 -14.59
N LYS A 62 -11.07 -11.11 -13.51
CA LYS A 62 -11.86 -11.37 -12.31
C LYS A 62 -11.44 -10.52 -11.10
N ILE A 63 -10.55 -9.53 -11.31
CA ILE A 63 -10.00 -8.72 -10.24
C ILE A 63 -10.45 -7.27 -10.38
N ASN A 64 -11.07 -6.72 -9.33
CA ASN A 64 -11.32 -5.28 -9.21
C ASN A 64 -10.14 -4.66 -8.44
N ALA A 65 -9.47 -3.70 -9.06
CA ALA A 65 -8.26 -3.08 -8.53
C ALA A 65 -8.53 -1.69 -7.95
N PHE A 66 -7.87 -1.42 -6.84
CA PHE A 66 -7.93 -0.18 -6.07
C PHE A 66 -6.51 0.27 -5.71
N HIS A 67 -6.33 1.54 -5.33
CA HIS A 67 -5.13 1.98 -4.63
C HIS A 67 -5.49 2.65 -3.29
N MET A 68 -4.51 2.75 -2.39
CA MET A 68 -4.81 3.07 -1.00
C MET A 68 -4.80 4.56 -0.68
N ASP A 69 -4.16 5.38 -1.53
CA ASP A 69 -3.97 6.80 -1.26
C ASP A 69 -3.65 7.58 -2.53
N GLU A 70 -3.85 8.91 -2.48
CA GLU A 70 -3.49 9.81 -3.57
C GLU A 70 -3.27 11.23 -3.03
N TYR A 71 -2.30 11.93 -3.59
CA TYR A 71 -2.09 13.34 -3.33
C TYR A 71 -3.25 14.21 -3.79
N ILE A 72 -3.53 15.28 -3.04
CA ILE A 72 -4.47 16.32 -3.45
C ILE A 72 -3.71 17.43 -4.18
N GLY A 73 -4.19 17.77 -5.39
CA GLY A 73 -3.74 18.95 -6.12
C GLY A 73 -2.59 18.74 -7.10
N LEU A 74 -2.11 17.50 -7.30
CA LEU A 74 -1.16 17.23 -8.38
C LEU A 74 -1.82 17.36 -9.76
N GLU A 75 -1.02 17.73 -10.77
CA GLU A 75 -1.46 17.71 -12.16
C GLU A 75 -1.85 16.29 -12.59
N LYS A 76 -2.82 16.20 -13.53
CA LYS A 76 -3.42 14.92 -13.93
C LYS A 76 -2.40 13.87 -14.36
N GLU A 77 -1.40 14.27 -15.12
CA GLU A 77 -0.38 13.35 -15.65
C GLU A 77 0.94 13.44 -14.86
N ALA A 78 0.93 14.01 -13.65
CA ALA A 78 2.12 14.07 -12.80
C ALA A 78 2.63 12.65 -12.52
N PRO A 79 3.89 12.34 -12.83
CA PRO A 79 4.44 11.00 -12.62
C PRO A 79 4.51 10.60 -11.15
N GLN A 80 4.42 11.57 -10.24
CA GLN A 80 4.38 11.39 -8.79
C GLN A 80 2.99 10.95 -8.29
N GLY A 81 1.93 11.12 -9.09
CA GLY A 81 0.58 10.67 -8.72
C GLY A 81 0.55 9.14 -8.59
N PHE A 82 -0.02 8.65 -7.49
CA PHE A 82 -0.01 7.23 -7.19
C PHE A 82 -0.87 6.43 -8.16
N GLY A 83 -2.00 6.99 -8.58
CA GLY A 83 -2.80 6.42 -9.67
C GLY A 83 -2.00 6.29 -10.97
N ASN A 84 -1.17 7.29 -11.33
CA ASN A 84 -0.30 7.25 -12.51
C ASN A 84 0.81 6.22 -12.35
N PHE A 85 1.45 6.17 -11.18
CA PHE A 85 2.46 5.15 -10.87
C PHE A 85 1.94 3.73 -11.10
N LEU A 86 0.76 3.42 -10.57
CA LEU A 86 0.15 2.09 -10.72
C LEU A 86 -0.40 1.86 -12.14
N ARG A 87 -0.95 2.88 -12.80
CA ARG A 87 -1.35 2.78 -14.21
C ARG A 87 -0.18 2.28 -15.06
N ASP A 88 0.99 2.90 -14.91
CA ASP A 88 2.15 2.61 -15.75
C ASP A 88 2.80 1.26 -15.43
N ARG A 89 2.66 0.75 -14.20
CA ARG A 89 3.30 -0.49 -13.73
C ARG A 89 2.41 -1.71 -13.78
N ILE A 90 1.10 -1.55 -13.56
CA ILE A 90 0.19 -2.70 -13.49
C ILE A 90 -1.19 -2.41 -14.09
N PHE A 91 -1.87 -1.30 -13.77
CA PHE A 91 -3.28 -1.11 -14.10
C PHE A 91 -3.58 -1.04 -15.60
N SER A 92 -2.65 -0.59 -16.43
CA SER A 92 -2.77 -0.62 -17.89
C SER A 92 -2.02 -1.80 -18.53
N ARG A 93 -1.35 -2.63 -17.74
CA ARG A 93 -0.49 -3.72 -18.25
C ARG A 93 -1.19 -5.06 -18.31
N VAL A 94 -2.24 -5.23 -17.52
CA VAL A 94 -3.03 -6.46 -17.44
C VAL A 94 -4.52 -6.13 -17.48
N PRO A 95 -5.38 -7.06 -17.97
CA PRO A 95 -6.80 -6.79 -18.21
C PRO A 95 -7.64 -6.93 -16.93
N PHE A 96 -7.48 -6.04 -15.94
CA PHE A 96 -8.35 -6.02 -14.76
C PHE A 96 -9.83 -5.94 -15.13
N LYS A 97 -10.71 -6.56 -14.35
CA LYS A 97 -12.16 -6.42 -14.47
C LYS A 97 -12.59 -4.95 -14.35
N SER A 98 -12.05 -4.27 -13.35
CA SER A 98 -12.22 -2.82 -13.16
C SER A 98 -11.02 -2.24 -12.42
N VAL A 99 -10.76 -0.94 -12.64
CA VAL A 99 -9.76 -0.17 -11.89
C VAL A 99 -10.43 1.07 -11.33
N HIS A 100 -10.35 1.25 -10.02
CA HIS A 100 -10.95 2.35 -9.30
C HIS A 100 -9.88 3.30 -8.77
N TYR A 101 -9.83 4.51 -9.32
CA TYR A 101 -8.90 5.54 -8.91
C TYR A 101 -9.50 6.50 -7.89
N ILE A 102 -8.67 6.98 -6.96
CA ILE A 102 -8.93 8.16 -6.15
C ILE A 102 -8.65 9.38 -7.02
N ASN A 103 -9.60 10.30 -7.10
CA ASN A 103 -9.42 11.54 -7.83
C ASN A 103 -8.82 12.63 -6.92
N GLY A 104 -7.48 12.74 -6.86
CA GLY A 104 -6.78 13.78 -6.11
C GLY A 104 -7.03 15.22 -6.60
N ARG A 105 -7.75 15.39 -7.74
CA ARG A 105 -8.12 16.69 -8.31
C ARG A 105 -9.61 17.00 -8.18
N ALA A 106 -10.33 16.26 -7.35
CA ALA A 106 -11.74 16.55 -7.08
C ALA A 106 -11.88 17.96 -6.47
N GLU A 107 -12.88 18.71 -6.93
CA GLU A 107 -13.20 20.04 -6.37
C GLU A 107 -13.54 19.95 -4.88
N ASP A 108 -14.19 18.87 -4.46
CA ASP A 108 -14.45 18.54 -3.06
C ASP A 108 -13.77 17.21 -2.68
N PRO A 109 -12.57 17.25 -2.05
CA PRO A 109 -11.88 16.05 -1.58
C PRO A 109 -12.66 15.23 -0.54
N LEU A 110 -13.55 15.87 0.23
CA LEU A 110 -14.40 15.16 1.20
C LEU A 110 -15.50 14.37 0.50
N ALA A 111 -16.10 14.92 -0.56
CA ALA A 111 -17.03 14.19 -1.39
C ALA A 111 -16.35 13.01 -2.10
N GLU A 112 -15.13 13.20 -2.60
CA GLU A 112 -14.34 12.14 -3.20
C GLU A 112 -14.01 11.02 -2.20
N SER A 113 -13.60 11.37 -0.98
CA SER A 113 -13.37 10.39 0.09
C SER A 113 -14.61 9.55 0.38
N LYS A 114 -15.80 10.17 0.39
CA LYS A 114 -17.09 9.46 0.57
C LYS A 114 -17.40 8.56 -0.62
N ARG A 115 -17.16 9.03 -1.87
CA ARG A 115 -17.36 8.24 -3.09
C ARG A 115 -16.49 6.98 -3.05
N TYR A 116 -15.20 7.14 -2.73
CA TYR A 116 -14.25 6.02 -2.68
C TYR A 116 -14.57 5.04 -1.54
N ALA A 117 -14.98 5.54 -0.38
CA ALA A 117 -15.47 4.71 0.72
C ALA A 117 -16.72 3.89 0.32
N GLY A 118 -17.62 4.48 -0.47
CA GLY A 118 -18.77 3.78 -1.05
C GLY A 118 -18.35 2.62 -1.96
N LEU A 119 -17.31 2.82 -2.78
CA LEU A 119 -16.75 1.75 -3.61
C LEU A 119 -16.15 0.63 -2.75
N LEU A 120 -15.37 0.94 -1.71
CA LEU A 120 -14.83 -0.08 -0.80
C LEU A 120 -15.91 -0.83 0.00
N THR A 121 -17.08 -0.23 0.17
CA THR A 121 -18.25 -0.92 0.75
C THR A 121 -18.91 -1.86 -0.26
N GLN A 122 -19.01 -1.42 -1.52
CA GLN A 122 -19.57 -2.22 -2.61
C GLN A 122 -18.65 -3.39 -2.99
N TYR A 123 -17.35 -3.20 -2.91
CA TYR A 123 -16.30 -4.15 -3.24
C TYR A 123 -15.45 -4.47 -1.99
N PRO A 124 -15.93 -5.33 -1.07
CA PRO A 124 -15.17 -5.70 0.12
C PRO A 124 -13.80 -6.28 -0.24
N VAL A 125 -12.73 -5.70 0.31
CA VAL A 125 -11.37 -6.01 -0.08
C VAL A 125 -10.95 -7.40 0.40
N ASP A 126 -10.35 -8.19 -0.49
CA ASP A 126 -9.81 -9.51 -0.20
C ASP A 126 -8.32 -9.47 0.11
N ILE A 127 -7.57 -8.72 -0.69
CA ILE A 127 -6.10 -8.65 -0.63
C ILE A 127 -5.64 -7.19 -0.58
N VAL A 128 -4.70 -6.89 0.31
CA VAL A 128 -3.96 -5.63 0.32
C VAL A 128 -2.48 -5.91 0.10
N CYS A 129 -1.89 -5.27 -0.93
CA CYS A 129 -0.45 -5.22 -1.17
C CYS A 129 0.04 -3.85 -0.74
N LEU A 130 0.93 -3.79 0.27
CA LEU A 130 1.33 -2.55 0.93
C LEU A 130 2.83 -2.49 1.21
N GLY A 131 3.27 -1.35 1.70
CA GLY A 131 4.60 -1.12 2.26
C GLY A 131 4.53 -0.39 3.60
N ILE A 132 5.69 -0.05 4.16
CA ILE A 132 5.82 0.73 5.40
C ILE A 132 6.67 1.97 5.10
N GLY A 133 6.21 3.12 5.55
CA GLY A 133 7.00 4.36 5.48
C GLY A 133 8.14 4.42 6.47
N GLU A 134 9.07 5.38 6.31
CA GLU A 134 10.24 5.54 7.19
C GLU A 134 9.86 5.83 8.67
N ASN A 135 8.72 6.44 8.91
CA ASN A 135 8.17 6.68 10.25
C ASN A 135 7.21 5.58 10.74
N GLY A 136 7.09 4.48 9.99
CA GLY A 136 6.20 3.37 10.30
C GLY A 136 4.76 3.54 9.81
N HIS A 137 4.47 4.53 8.94
CA HIS A 137 3.11 4.72 8.41
C HIS A 137 2.69 3.59 7.45
N ILE A 138 1.39 3.37 7.35
CA ILE A 138 0.74 2.52 6.35
C ILE A 138 -0.24 3.40 5.55
N ALA A 139 -0.13 3.42 4.21
CA ALA A 139 -0.76 4.42 3.38
C ALA A 139 -0.42 5.82 3.95
N PHE A 140 -1.18 6.86 3.71
CA PHE A 140 -0.93 8.16 4.37
C PHE A 140 -1.54 8.25 5.78
N ASN A 141 -1.46 7.15 6.55
CA ASN A 141 -1.76 7.18 7.99
C ASN A 141 -0.47 7.35 8.79
N ASP A 142 0.10 8.56 8.74
CA ASP A 142 1.26 8.94 9.53
C ASP A 142 0.93 9.03 11.03
N PRO A 143 1.92 8.91 11.95
CA PRO A 143 1.67 8.95 13.39
C PRO A 143 0.73 10.04 13.88
N PRO A 144 0.79 11.31 13.39
CA PRO A 144 -0.12 12.37 13.85
C PRO A 144 -1.58 12.18 13.45
N VAL A 145 -1.87 11.38 12.41
CA VAL A 145 -3.22 11.21 11.84
C VAL A 145 -3.70 9.77 11.85
N ALA A 146 -2.82 8.82 12.23
CA ALA A 146 -3.19 7.42 12.39
C ALA A 146 -4.20 7.25 13.52
N ASP A 147 -5.20 6.41 13.30
CA ASP A 147 -6.21 6.03 14.29
C ASP A 147 -6.62 4.58 14.02
N PHE A 148 -6.35 3.70 14.98
CA PHE A 148 -6.71 2.28 14.88
C PHE A 148 -8.21 2.02 15.03
N ASN A 149 -8.96 3.02 15.47
CA ASN A 149 -10.41 2.98 15.64
C ASN A 149 -11.14 3.99 14.73
N ASP A 150 -10.50 4.46 13.66
CA ASP A 150 -11.09 5.45 12.75
C ASP A 150 -12.44 4.97 12.21
N PRO A 151 -13.53 5.72 12.45
CA PRO A 151 -14.86 5.33 11.98
C PRO A 151 -15.04 5.47 10.46
N LYS A 152 -14.12 6.20 9.79
CA LYS A 152 -14.15 6.40 8.35
C LYS A 152 -13.38 5.28 7.66
N GLN A 153 -13.79 4.93 6.45
CA GLN A 153 -12.99 4.04 5.58
C GLN A 153 -11.94 4.80 4.77
N VAL A 154 -12.26 6.03 4.38
CA VAL A 154 -11.40 6.92 3.60
C VAL A 154 -11.48 8.32 4.20
N LYS A 155 -10.36 9.00 4.29
CA LYS A 155 -10.27 10.35 4.85
C LYS A 155 -9.30 11.24 4.09
N VAL A 156 -9.50 12.55 4.20
CA VAL A 156 -8.50 13.56 3.85
C VAL A 156 -7.57 13.73 5.04
N VAL A 157 -6.27 13.77 4.79
CA VAL A 157 -5.21 13.97 5.80
C VAL A 157 -4.27 15.09 5.40
N GLU A 158 -3.72 15.77 6.39
CA GLU A 158 -2.54 16.62 6.24
C GLU A 158 -1.29 15.71 6.34
N LEU A 159 -0.36 15.88 5.40
CA LEU A 159 0.88 15.12 5.37
C LEU A 159 1.90 15.77 6.28
N ASP A 160 2.42 14.99 7.20
CA ASP A 160 3.47 15.45 8.09
C ASP A 160 4.77 15.73 7.29
N ARG A 161 5.65 16.53 7.90
CA ARG A 161 6.92 16.94 7.28
C ARG A 161 7.85 15.75 7.05
N THR A 162 7.86 14.75 7.93
CA THR A 162 8.69 13.55 7.81
C THR A 162 8.24 12.71 6.62
N CYS A 163 6.94 12.50 6.48
CA CYS A 163 6.36 11.80 5.33
C CYS A 163 6.68 12.53 4.01
N ARG A 164 6.51 13.86 3.98
CA ARG A 164 6.85 14.67 2.79
C ARG A 164 8.34 14.65 2.48
N GLN A 165 9.22 14.63 3.49
CA GLN A 165 10.67 14.51 3.31
C GLN A 165 11.04 13.13 2.72
N GLN A 166 10.37 12.05 3.14
CA GLN A 166 10.57 10.73 2.55
C GLN A 166 10.35 10.75 1.03
N GLN A 167 9.34 11.46 0.53
CA GLN A 167 9.07 11.55 -0.91
C GLN A 167 10.22 12.22 -1.69
N VAL A 168 10.93 13.15 -1.05
CA VAL A 168 12.16 13.75 -1.59
C VAL A 168 13.31 12.76 -1.53
N ASN A 169 13.48 12.04 -0.42
CA ASN A 169 14.53 11.02 -0.25
C ASN A 169 14.39 9.88 -1.28
N GLU A 170 13.16 9.53 -1.65
CA GLU A 170 12.82 8.54 -2.68
C GLU A 170 12.89 9.12 -4.11
N ASN A 171 13.39 10.37 -4.29
CA ASN A 171 13.53 11.08 -5.57
C ASN A 171 12.21 11.26 -6.36
N LEU A 172 11.07 11.26 -5.69
CA LEU A 172 9.79 11.54 -6.31
C LEU A 172 9.55 13.04 -6.51
N PHE A 173 10.11 13.87 -5.64
CA PHE A 173 10.07 15.33 -5.72
C PHE A 173 11.47 15.91 -5.51
N ALA A 174 11.76 17.03 -6.15
CA ALA A 174 13.07 17.69 -6.05
C ALA A 174 13.29 18.33 -4.66
N GLU A 175 12.23 18.83 -4.03
CA GLU A 175 12.28 19.44 -2.70
C GLU A 175 10.93 19.31 -1.97
N VAL A 176 10.96 19.41 -0.65
CA VAL A 176 9.80 19.19 0.23
C VAL A 176 8.64 20.17 -0.03
N ASN A 177 8.93 21.37 -0.51
CA ASN A 177 7.90 22.38 -0.79
C ASN A 177 7.07 22.03 -2.04
N LEU A 178 7.57 21.14 -2.91
CA LEU A 178 6.86 20.65 -4.08
C LEU A 178 5.96 19.45 -3.76
N VAL A 179 6.15 18.80 -2.60
CA VAL A 179 5.29 17.72 -2.16
C VAL A 179 3.96 18.30 -1.67
N PRO A 180 2.81 17.81 -2.15
CA PRO A 180 1.51 18.26 -1.66
C PRO A 180 1.41 18.16 -0.13
N THR A 181 0.63 19.06 0.46
CA THR A 181 0.43 19.09 1.91
C THR A 181 -0.72 18.22 2.39
N HIS A 182 -1.59 17.77 1.46
CA HIS A 182 -2.77 16.97 1.77
C HIS A 182 -2.88 15.78 0.83
N ALA A 183 -3.53 14.73 1.32
CA ALA A 183 -3.83 13.52 0.57
C ALA A 183 -5.20 12.95 0.95
N ILE A 184 -5.71 12.07 0.11
CA ILE A 184 -6.83 11.17 0.42
C ILE A 184 -6.23 9.81 0.72
N THR A 185 -6.61 9.17 1.82
CA THR A 185 -6.09 7.87 2.23
C THR A 185 -7.18 6.93 2.73
N VAL A 186 -7.03 5.65 2.42
CA VAL A 186 -7.76 4.57 3.09
C VAL A 186 -7.23 4.43 4.51
N THR A 187 -8.12 4.30 5.48
CA THR A 187 -7.76 4.23 6.90
C THR A 187 -7.22 2.84 7.28
N ILE A 188 -6.47 2.77 8.39
CA ILE A 188 -5.94 1.50 8.89
C ILE A 188 -7.04 0.48 9.16
N PRO A 189 -8.14 0.80 9.87
CA PRO A 189 -9.23 -0.16 10.06
C PRO A 189 -9.85 -0.66 8.75
N ALA A 190 -9.91 0.19 7.72
CA ALA A 190 -10.44 -0.20 6.43
C ALA A 190 -9.51 -1.18 5.69
N LEU A 191 -8.20 -0.94 5.74
CA LEU A 191 -7.18 -1.86 5.17
C LEU A 191 -7.18 -3.21 5.91
N LEU A 192 -7.29 -3.21 7.23
CA LEU A 192 -7.29 -4.42 8.06
C LEU A 192 -8.52 -5.32 7.85
N LYS A 193 -9.59 -4.84 7.22
CA LYS A 193 -10.75 -5.66 6.83
C LYS A 193 -10.41 -6.70 5.77
N ALA A 194 -9.40 -6.47 4.95
CA ALA A 194 -8.96 -7.45 3.97
C ALA A 194 -8.56 -8.77 4.65
N LYS A 195 -8.85 -9.89 4.01
CA LYS A 195 -8.46 -11.19 4.57
C LYS A 195 -6.95 -11.35 4.56
N TYR A 196 -6.30 -11.04 3.46
CA TYR A 196 -4.85 -11.21 3.26
C TYR A 196 -4.13 -9.87 3.11
N MET A 197 -2.97 -9.75 3.76
CA MET A 197 -2.12 -8.56 3.65
C MET A 197 -0.68 -8.99 3.32
N PHE A 198 -0.13 -8.45 2.25
CA PHE A 198 1.25 -8.68 1.81
C PHE A 198 2.01 -7.36 1.88
N CYS A 199 2.98 -7.30 2.80
CA CYS A 199 3.70 -6.07 3.11
C CYS A 199 5.16 -6.19 2.64
N MET A 200 5.54 -5.50 1.55
CA MET A 200 6.88 -5.51 0.97
C MET A 200 7.66 -4.28 1.40
N VAL A 201 8.77 -4.49 2.12
CA VAL A 201 9.54 -3.40 2.74
C VAL A 201 11.04 -3.62 2.48
N PRO A 202 11.56 -3.28 1.29
CA PRO A 202 12.97 -3.35 0.99
C PRO A 202 13.73 -2.08 1.41
N ALA A 203 15.05 -2.17 1.41
CA ALA A 203 16.06 -1.11 1.54
C ALA A 203 16.34 -0.63 2.97
N ARG A 204 17.60 -0.22 3.17
CA ARG A 204 18.17 0.12 4.46
C ARG A 204 17.49 1.29 5.17
N ASN A 205 16.93 2.26 4.43
CA ASN A 205 16.21 3.40 5.02
C ASN A 205 14.91 2.99 5.72
N LYS A 206 14.46 1.74 5.55
CA LYS A 206 13.29 1.17 6.22
C LYS A 206 13.65 0.36 7.48
N ALA A 207 14.94 0.10 7.75
CA ALA A 207 15.37 -0.78 8.83
C ALA A 207 14.84 -0.36 10.22
N GLU A 208 14.87 0.94 10.53
CA GLU A 208 14.33 1.47 11.80
C GLU A 208 12.80 1.26 11.91
N ALA A 209 12.07 1.54 10.83
CA ALA A 209 10.62 1.32 10.79
C ALA A 209 10.26 -0.16 10.93
N VAL A 210 11.04 -1.05 10.31
CA VAL A 210 10.89 -2.51 10.44
C VAL A 210 11.16 -2.95 11.87
N TYR A 211 12.28 -2.51 12.47
CA TYR A 211 12.60 -2.82 13.87
C TYR A 211 11.47 -2.40 14.80
N ARG A 212 11.00 -1.17 14.68
CA ARG A 212 9.89 -0.64 15.50
C ARG A 212 8.59 -1.39 15.26
N THR A 213 8.28 -1.74 14.01
CA THR A 213 7.09 -2.54 13.67
C THR A 213 7.05 -3.85 14.44
N LEU A 214 8.20 -4.52 14.58
CA LEU A 214 8.27 -5.84 15.20
C LEU A 214 8.46 -5.79 16.72
N ASN A 215 9.08 -4.74 17.27
CA ASN A 215 9.54 -4.70 18.66
C ASN A 215 8.81 -3.67 19.55
N ASP A 216 8.35 -2.52 19.02
CA ASP A 216 7.66 -1.51 19.83
C ASP A 216 6.27 -1.99 20.29
N GLU A 217 5.68 -1.29 21.26
CA GLU A 217 4.27 -1.47 21.61
C GLU A 217 3.38 -1.17 20.40
N ILE A 218 2.26 -1.91 20.29
CA ILE A 218 1.29 -1.65 19.21
C ILE A 218 0.61 -0.31 19.48
N SER A 219 0.93 0.68 18.65
CA SER A 219 0.40 2.04 18.80
C SER A 219 0.48 2.85 17.51
N GLU A 220 -0.30 3.92 17.46
CA GLU A 220 -0.28 4.88 16.35
C GLU A 220 1.02 5.67 16.23
N LYS A 221 1.93 5.60 17.22
CA LYS A 221 3.30 6.17 17.13
C LYS A 221 4.19 5.44 16.10
N CYS A 222 3.84 4.21 15.77
CA CYS A 222 4.40 3.43 14.68
C CYS A 222 3.25 2.59 14.10
N PRO A 223 2.44 3.15 13.19
CA PRO A 223 1.19 2.53 12.76
C PRO A 223 1.33 1.11 12.21
N ALA A 224 2.47 0.77 11.60
CA ALA A 224 2.75 -0.56 11.09
C ALA A 224 2.79 -1.66 12.18
N THR A 225 2.95 -1.29 13.46
CA THR A 225 2.89 -2.24 14.59
C THR A 225 1.57 -3.02 14.64
N ILE A 226 0.48 -2.45 14.10
CA ILE A 226 -0.83 -3.10 14.03
C ILE A 226 -0.82 -4.37 13.19
N LEU A 227 0.11 -4.50 12.23
CA LEU A 227 0.22 -5.69 11.40
C LEU A 227 0.47 -6.97 12.23
N ARG A 228 1.05 -6.85 13.43
CA ARG A 228 1.33 -8.00 14.31
C ARG A 228 0.09 -8.71 14.81
N ILE A 229 -1.05 -8.04 14.89
CA ILE A 229 -2.32 -8.65 15.30
C ILE A 229 -3.17 -9.10 14.12
N LYS A 230 -2.73 -8.81 12.88
CA LYS A 230 -3.44 -9.21 11.69
C LYS A 230 -3.13 -10.68 11.36
N GLU A 231 -4.17 -11.52 11.36
CA GLU A 231 -4.07 -12.86 10.79
C GLU A 231 -3.86 -12.77 9.28
N ASP A 232 -3.24 -13.79 8.69
CA ASP A 232 -2.96 -13.85 7.24
C ASP A 232 -2.23 -12.60 6.70
N ALA A 233 -1.31 -12.03 7.50
CA ALA A 233 -0.39 -10.99 7.08
C ALA A 233 1.03 -11.53 6.97
N ILE A 234 1.74 -11.17 5.90
CA ILE A 234 3.13 -11.53 5.65
C ILE A 234 3.94 -10.25 5.43
N LEU A 235 5.05 -10.13 6.16
CA LEU A 235 6.04 -9.06 6.00
C LEU A 235 7.25 -9.60 5.25
N TYR A 236 7.52 -9.05 4.08
CA TYR A 236 8.65 -9.38 3.23
C TYR A 236 9.72 -8.31 3.37
N LEU A 237 10.93 -8.74 3.71
CA LEU A 237 12.10 -7.91 3.94
C LEU A 237 13.25 -8.38 3.06
N ASP A 238 14.16 -7.46 2.73
CA ASP A 238 15.50 -7.80 2.28
C ASP A 238 16.50 -7.69 3.45
N GLU A 239 17.74 -8.17 3.28
CA GLU A 239 18.78 -8.07 4.32
C GLU A 239 19.04 -6.63 4.76
N GLU A 240 18.87 -5.65 3.85
CA GLU A 240 19.09 -4.25 4.18
C GLU A 240 18.00 -3.70 5.11
N SER A 241 16.74 -3.97 4.84
CA SER A 241 15.62 -3.54 5.70
C SER A 241 15.56 -4.35 7.00
N ALA A 242 16.06 -5.58 7.01
CA ALA A 242 16.17 -6.44 8.19
C ALA A 242 17.43 -6.16 9.04
N SER A 243 18.31 -5.24 8.64
CA SER A 243 19.66 -5.06 9.21
C SER A 243 19.70 -4.64 10.69
N LEU A 244 18.59 -4.31 11.30
CA LEU A 244 18.47 -4.03 12.74
C LEU A 244 17.76 -5.16 13.50
N LEU A 245 17.40 -6.24 12.82
CA LEU A 245 16.85 -7.45 13.46
C LEU A 245 18.01 -8.39 13.81
N ASP A 246 17.94 -9.00 15.01
CA ASP A 246 18.94 -10.00 15.48
C ASP A 246 18.81 -11.35 14.74
#